data_bc6224fbc92fbd2109adaa3a243aa7c7
#
_entry.id   bc6224fbc92fbd2109adaa3a243aa7c7
#
_cell.length_a   1.000
_cell.length_b   1.000
_cell.length_c   1.000
_cell.angle_alpha   90.00
_cell.angle_beta   90.00
_cell.angle_gamma   90.00
#
_symmetry.space_group_name_H-M   'P 1'
#
loop_
_entity.id
_entity.type
_entity.pdbx_description
1 polymer ?
#
loop_
_entity_poly.entity_id
_entity_poly.type
_entity_poly.pdbx_seq_one_letter_code
_entity_poly.pdbx_strand_id
1 'polypeptide(L)'
;MAKASIRMSAAERRRSVILASVSAFAKGGYNGTSTQAIADLVGVSQPYLFRLFPSKKALFLAAVECCIEDTVAVFEAAGPGLEGEDALDALAEAYWGLISDRNRLLMQLQIYVTAGSDDLDAADRERILLLWRRLWDTVAARTGSDVAEVTSFFAHGMLINTLVALGVPEGDRLWEGLDRTGPDAAPACGALPR
;
A
#
# COMPACT_ATOMS: atom_id res chain seq x y z
N MET A 1 26.94 -9.32 31.52
CA MET A 1 27.22 -9.46 30.07
C MET A 1 26.48 -8.34 29.33
N ALA A 2 27.18 -7.35 28.80
CA ALA A 2 26.57 -6.25 28.04
C ALA A 2 26.09 -6.76 26.68
N LYS A 3 24.78 -6.62 26.41
CA LYS A 3 24.16 -6.93 25.11
C LYS A 3 24.73 -5.94 24.09
N ALA A 4 25.59 -6.39 23.20
CA ALA A 4 26.09 -5.57 22.10
C ALA A 4 24.89 -5.06 21.30
N SER A 5 24.59 -3.77 21.38
CA SER A 5 23.61 -3.09 20.55
C SER A 5 24.14 -3.14 19.12
N ILE A 6 23.56 -4.00 18.29
CA ILE A 6 23.84 -4.03 16.85
C ILE A 6 23.45 -2.65 16.29
N ARG A 7 24.44 -1.87 15.91
CA ARG A 7 24.23 -0.53 15.36
C ARG A 7 23.59 -0.67 13.97
N MET A 8 22.32 -0.25 13.83
CA MET A 8 21.61 -0.23 12.54
C MET A 8 22.42 0.53 11.49
N SER A 9 22.51 -0.04 10.30
CA SER A 9 23.08 0.63 9.13
C SER A 9 22.27 1.87 8.71
N ALA A 10 22.85 2.74 7.90
CA ALA A 10 22.15 3.92 7.37
C ALA A 10 20.93 3.51 6.50
N ALA A 11 21.05 2.42 5.74
CA ALA A 11 19.96 1.88 4.93
C ALA A 11 18.81 1.34 5.79
N GLU A 12 19.11 0.55 6.82
CA GLU A 12 18.10 0.05 7.77
C GLU A 12 17.41 1.21 8.50
N ARG A 13 18.15 2.23 8.89
CA ARG A 13 17.61 3.43 9.53
C ARG A 13 16.66 4.18 8.59
N ARG A 14 17.06 4.36 7.32
CA ARG A 14 16.23 4.98 6.29
C ARG A 14 14.94 4.19 6.08
N ARG A 15 15.02 2.87 5.98
CA ARG A 15 13.84 1.99 5.85
C ARG A 15 12.92 2.10 7.07
N SER A 16 13.47 2.10 8.28
CA SER A 16 12.70 2.27 9.54
C SER A 16 11.92 3.60 9.54
N VAL A 17 12.54 4.69 9.09
CA VAL A 17 11.87 5.99 8.95
C VAL A 17 10.74 5.93 7.93
N ILE A 18 10.93 5.30 6.77
CA ILE A 18 9.89 5.15 5.75
C ILE A 18 8.69 4.38 6.30
N LEU A 19 8.91 3.24 6.95
CA LEU A 19 7.83 2.42 7.52
C LEU A 19 7.03 3.17 8.61
N ALA A 20 7.73 3.90 9.49
CA ALA A 20 7.08 4.77 10.47
C ALA A 20 6.27 5.89 9.81
N SER A 21 6.75 6.41 8.68
CA SER A 21 6.06 7.45 7.91
C SER A 21 4.80 6.92 7.25
N VAL A 22 4.81 5.69 6.71
CA VAL A 22 3.61 5.01 6.20
C VAL A 22 2.53 4.99 7.28
N SER A 23 2.87 4.52 8.50
CA SER A 23 1.92 4.45 9.62
C SER A 23 1.44 5.83 10.07
N ALA A 24 2.31 6.83 10.10
CA ALA A 24 1.96 8.18 10.53
C ALA A 24 1.05 8.89 9.51
N PHE A 25 1.40 8.84 8.22
CA PHE A 25 0.59 9.43 7.15
C PHE A 25 -0.74 8.71 6.96
N ALA A 26 -0.78 7.39 7.13
CA ALA A 26 -2.03 6.62 7.10
C ALA A 26 -3.06 7.15 8.10
N LYS A 27 -2.62 7.51 9.32
CA LYS A 27 -3.49 7.97 10.41
C LYS A 27 -3.80 9.45 10.36
N GLY A 28 -2.79 10.27 10.06
CA GLY A 28 -2.88 11.74 10.17
C GLY A 28 -3.07 12.45 8.83
N GLY A 29 -2.98 11.75 7.72
CA GLY A 29 -2.92 12.35 6.38
C GLY A 29 -1.63 13.15 6.16
N TYR A 30 -1.46 13.67 4.95
CA TYR A 30 -0.29 14.49 4.63
C TYR A 30 -0.23 15.72 5.53
N ASN A 31 -1.27 16.51 5.61
CA ASN A 31 -1.27 17.79 6.33
C ASN A 31 -1.25 17.62 7.85
N GLY A 32 -1.99 16.65 8.41
CA GLY A 32 -2.10 16.44 9.85
C GLY A 32 -0.89 15.74 10.51
N THR A 33 0.04 15.18 9.72
CA THR A 33 1.22 14.51 10.25
C THR A 33 2.39 15.46 10.40
N SER A 34 3.04 15.52 11.57
CA SER A 34 4.26 16.29 11.77
C SER A 34 5.52 15.43 11.59
N THR A 35 6.57 16.02 11.02
CA THR A 35 7.88 15.36 10.90
C THR A 35 8.54 15.11 12.23
N GLN A 36 8.23 15.92 13.26
CA GLN A 36 8.68 15.66 14.63
C GLN A 36 8.07 14.38 15.18
N ALA A 37 6.75 14.18 15.01
CA ALA A 37 6.09 12.96 15.45
C ALA A 37 6.68 11.70 14.79
N ILE A 38 7.03 11.78 13.50
CA ILE A 38 7.71 10.67 12.82
C ILE A 38 9.11 10.43 13.38
N ALA A 39 9.88 11.49 13.66
CA ALA A 39 11.20 11.37 14.25
C ALA A 39 11.14 10.71 15.65
N ASP A 40 10.16 11.08 16.47
CA ASP A 40 9.92 10.52 17.79
C ASP A 40 9.57 9.03 17.74
N LEU A 41 8.73 8.60 16.75
CA LEU A 41 8.36 7.20 16.56
C LEU A 41 9.56 6.27 16.31
N VAL A 42 10.59 6.78 15.63
CA VAL A 42 11.81 6.00 15.31
C VAL A 42 12.98 6.29 16.24
N GLY A 43 12.79 7.16 17.22
CA GLY A 43 13.82 7.51 18.20
C GLY A 43 15.01 8.27 17.61
N VAL A 44 14.76 9.18 16.65
CA VAL A 44 15.79 10.04 16.05
C VAL A 44 15.44 11.51 16.25
N SER A 45 16.44 12.40 16.10
CA SER A 45 16.16 13.84 16.11
C SER A 45 15.57 14.28 14.76
N GLN A 46 14.69 15.29 14.79
CA GLN A 46 14.14 15.87 13.56
C GLN A 46 15.21 16.39 12.58
N PRO A 47 16.31 17.05 13.02
CA PRO A 47 17.42 17.37 12.13
C PRO A 47 18.06 16.15 11.46
N TYR A 48 18.14 15.02 12.17
CA TYR A 48 18.63 13.78 11.55
C TYR A 48 17.65 13.24 10.50
N LEU A 49 16.34 13.30 10.76
CA LEU A 49 15.31 12.94 9.79
C LEU A 49 15.45 13.79 8.51
N PHE A 50 15.66 15.11 8.63
CA PHE A 50 15.86 15.99 7.47
C PHE A 50 17.18 15.76 6.72
N ARG A 51 18.17 15.13 7.33
CA ARG A 51 19.37 14.66 6.62
C ARG A 51 19.08 13.45 5.72
N LEU A 52 18.08 12.63 6.10
CA LEU A 52 17.66 11.47 5.32
C LEU A 52 16.64 11.84 4.23
N PHE A 53 15.76 12.78 4.54
CA PHE A 53 14.67 13.24 3.67
C PHE A 53 14.56 14.76 3.79
N PRO A 54 14.91 15.51 2.72
CA PRO A 54 15.10 16.98 2.81
C PRO A 54 13.81 17.76 3.11
N SER A 55 12.64 17.13 3.01
CA SER A 55 11.34 17.75 3.29
C SER A 55 10.30 16.71 3.70
N LYS A 56 9.18 17.18 4.29
CA LYS A 56 8.00 16.35 4.54
C LYS A 56 7.47 15.72 3.24
N LYS A 57 7.48 16.47 2.14
CA LYS A 57 7.09 16.00 0.81
C LYS A 57 8.00 14.86 0.33
N ALA A 58 9.31 14.99 0.45
CA ALA A 58 10.24 13.93 0.09
C ALA A 58 10.04 12.66 0.93
N LEU A 59 9.72 12.82 2.21
CA LEU A 59 9.42 11.70 3.09
C LEU A 59 8.09 11.02 2.72
N PHE A 60 7.06 11.81 2.40
CA PHE A 60 5.76 11.29 1.93
C PHE A 60 5.92 10.52 0.61
N LEU A 61 6.61 11.07 -0.37
CA LEU A 61 6.85 10.39 -1.65
C LEU A 61 7.65 9.09 -1.48
N ALA A 62 8.60 9.04 -0.54
CA ALA A 62 9.30 7.79 -0.22
C ALA A 62 8.37 6.75 0.45
N ALA A 63 7.40 7.18 1.26
CA ALA A 63 6.37 6.30 1.82
C ALA A 63 5.40 5.79 0.74
N VAL A 64 5.00 6.65 -0.21
CA VAL A 64 4.21 6.27 -1.40
C VAL A 64 4.93 5.19 -2.21
N GLU A 65 6.19 5.45 -2.58
CA GLU A 65 7.02 4.52 -3.34
C GLU A 65 7.12 3.16 -2.64
N CYS A 66 7.40 3.16 -1.33
CA CYS A 66 7.45 1.94 -0.53
C CYS A 66 6.13 1.15 -0.59
N CYS A 67 4.97 1.81 -0.44
CA CYS A 67 3.67 1.14 -0.47
C CYS A 67 3.37 0.52 -1.84
N ILE A 68 3.63 1.23 -2.93
CA ILE A 68 3.36 0.73 -4.28
C ILE A 68 4.35 -0.38 -4.64
N GLU A 69 5.63 -0.21 -4.33
CA GLU A 69 6.65 -1.25 -4.60
C GLU A 69 6.42 -2.52 -3.79
N ASP A 70 5.99 -2.41 -2.53
CA ASP A 70 5.61 -3.58 -1.74
C ASP A 70 4.41 -4.32 -2.37
N THR A 71 3.43 -3.59 -2.96
CA THR A 71 2.30 -4.19 -3.68
C THR A 71 2.77 -4.88 -4.96
N VAL A 72 3.65 -4.24 -5.73
CA VAL A 72 4.26 -4.84 -6.92
C VAL A 72 4.99 -6.13 -6.55
N ALA A 73 5.82 -6.10 -5.50
CA ALA A 73 6.57 -7.28 -5.06
C ALA A 73 5.65 -8.43 -4.62
N VAL A 74 4.52 -8.12 -3.96
CA VAL A 74 3.51 -9.12 -3.59
C VAL A 74 2.88 -9.73 -4.83
N PHE A 75 2.53 -8.92 -5.84
CA PHE A 75 1.97 -9.41 -7.10
C PHE A 75 2.98 -10.20 -7.94
N GLU A 76 4.24 -9.78 -7.97
CA GLU A 76 5.31 -10.52 -8.63
C GLU A 76 5.54 -11.92 -8.00
N ALA A 77 5.32 -12.04 -6.70
CA ALA A 77 5.49 -13.30 -5.95
C ALA A 77 4.25 -14.19 -5.96
N ALA A 78 3.06 -13.66 -6.24
CA ALA A 78 1.81 -14.41 -6.21
C ALA A 78 1.71 -15.39 -7.38
N GLY A 79 1.22 -16.62 -7.11
CA GLY A 79 0.85 -17.62 -8.10
C GLY A 79 1.88 -17.87 -9.21
N PRO A 80 3.13 -18.28 -8.90
CA PRO A 80 4.15 -18.49 -9.91
C PRO A 80 3.69 -19.57 -10.92
N GLY A 81 3.69 -19.24 -12.21
CA GLY A 81 3.29 -20.13 -13.30
C GLY A 81 1.78 -20.20 -13.55
N LEU A 82 0.96 -19.43 -12.83
CA LEU A 82 -0.45 -19.27 -13.14
C LEU A 82 -0.66 -18.21 -14.22
N GLU A 83 -1.72 -18.37 -15.01
CA GLU A 83 -2.13 -17.46 -16.08
C GLU A 83 -3.65 -17.21 -16.00
N GLY A 84 -4.14 -16.17 -16.69
CA GLY A 84 -5.55 -15.85 -16.79
C GLY A 84 -6.25 -15.68 -15.44
N GLU A 85 -7.41 -16.30 -15.29
CA GLU A 85 -8.26 -16.18 -14.10
C GLU A 85 -7.60 -16.71 -12.83
N ASP A 86 -6.89 -17.84 -12.90
CA ASP A 86 -6.15 -18.41 -11.76
C ASP A 86 -5.07 -17.44 -11.25
N ALA A 87 -4.42 -16.71 -12.16
CA ALA A 87 -3.45 -15.68 -11.77
C ALA A 87 -4.14 -14.47 -11.12
N LEU A 88 -5.29 -14.02 -11.64
CA LEU A 88 -6.08 -12.94 -11.04
C LEU A 88 -6.53 -13.28 -9.61
N ASP A 89 -6.98 -14.51 -9.39
CA ASP A 89 -7.39 -14.98 -8.06
C ASP A 89 -6.22 -15.03 -7.08
N ALA A 90 -5.06 -15.54 -7.52
CA ALA A 90 -3.85 -15.54 -6.72
C ALA A 90 -3.37 -14.12 -6.36
N LEU A 91 -3.48 -13.15 -7.28
CA LEU A 91 -3.17 -11.75 -7.02
C LEU A 91 -4.16 -11.14 -6.03
N ALA A 92 -5.46 -11.47 -6.15
CA ALA A 92 -6.49 -10.99 -5.23
C ALA A 92 -6.25 -11.52 -3.81
N GLU A 93 -5.95 -12.79 -3.64
CA GLU A 93 -5.62 -13.40 -2.34
C GLU A 93 -4.37 -12.75 -1.72
N ALA A 94 -3.32 -12.58 -2.51
CA ALA A 94 -2.09 -11.93 -2.05
C ALA A 94 -2.33 -10.47 -1.63
N TYR A 95 -3.20 -9.75 -2.34
CA TYR A 95 -3.60 -8.40 -2.00
C TYR A 95 -4.40 -8.33 -0.69
N TRP A 96 -5.30 -9.27 -0.43
CA TRP A 96 -5.99 -9.37 0.86
C TRP A 96 -5.02 -9.46 2.03
N GLY A 97 -3.97 -10.29 1.90
CA GLY A 97 -2.89 -10.37 2.88
C GLY A 97 -2.21 -9.03 3.13
N LEU A 98 -2.01 -8.23 2.07
CA LEU A 98 -1.37 -6.92 2.17
C LEU A 98 -2.24 -5.88 2.89
N ILE A 99 -3.53 -5.79 2.54
CA ILE A 99 -4.47 -4.79 3.10
C ILE A 99 -4.99 -5.17 4.48
N SER A 100 -4.71 -6.36 4.98
CA SER A 100 -4.94 -6.72 6.39
C SER A 100 -4.14 -5.82 7.35
N ASP A 101 -3.00 -5.29 6.90
CA ASP A 101 -2.37 -4.14 7.55
C ASP A 101 -3.14 -2.85 7.24
N ARG A 102 -4.01 -2.45 8.18
CA ARG A 102 -4.84 -1.25 8.06
C ARG A 102 -4.05 0.02 7.73
N ASN A 103 -2.80 0.15 8.17
CA ASN A 103 -1.99 1.33 7.85
C ASN A 103 -1.62 1.35 6.36
N ARG A 104 -1.35 0.20 5.75
CA ARG A 104 -1.09 0.10 4.30
C ARG A 104 -2.32 0.50 3.50
N LEU A 105 -3.48 -0.04 3.85
CA LEU A 105 -4.75 0.32 3.23
C LEU A 105 -5.01 1.83 3.32
N LEU A 106 -4.95 2.40 4.52
CA LEU A 106 -5.21 3.83 4.72
C LEU A 106 -4.18 4.70 4.01
N MET A 107 -2.90 4.28 3.96
CA MET A 107 -1.88 5.01 3.21
C MET A 107 -2.19 5.06 1.71
N GLN A 108 -2.72 3.99 1.11
CA GLN A 108 -3.15 4.01 -0.30
C GLN A 108 -4.24 5.07 -0.54
N LEU A 109 -5.23 5.18 0.35
CA LEU A 109 -6.25 6.22 0.25
C LEU A 109 -5.65 7.63 0.40
N GLN A 110 -4.68 7.81 1.29
CA GLN A 110 -3.97 9.08 1.45
C GLN A 110 -3.14 9.48 0.21
N ILE A 111 -2.64 8.50 -0.55
CA ILE A 111 -1.97 8.78 -1.83
C ILE A 111 -2.93 9.51 -2.78
N TYR A 112 -4.15 9.01 -2.93
CA TYR A 112 -5.14 9.61 -3.84
C TYR A 112 -5.55 11.01 -3.40
N VAL A 113 -5.85 11.19 -2.11
CA VAL A 113 -6.22 12.49 -1.55
C VAL A 113 -5.11 13.51 -1.75
N THR A 114 -3.86 13.13 -1.42
CA THR A 114 -2.72 14.06 -1.51
C THR A 114 -2.34 14.34 -2.97
N ALA A 115 -2.42 13.35 -3.87
CA ALA A 115 -2.17 13.56 -5.31
C ALA A 115 -3.19 14.52 -5.95
N GLY A 116 -4.43 14.55 -5.44
CA GLY A 116 -5.48 15.47 -5.88
C GLY A 116 -5.41 16.85 -5.25
N SER A 117 -4.53 17.08 -4.26
CA SER A 117 -4.37 18.37 -3.58
C SER A 117 -3.28 19.24 -4.22
N ASP A 118 -3.15 20.49 -3.73
CA ASP A 118 -2.09 21.41 -4.14
C ASP A 118 -0.75 21.17 -3.42
N ASP A 119 -0.68 20.18 -2.54
CA ASP A 119 0.53 19.83 -1.77
C ASP A 119 1.63 19.20 -2.65
N LEU A 120 1.24 18.59 -3.79
CA LEU A 120 2.13 17.98 -4.77
C LEU A 120 2.15 18.76 -6.08
N ASP A 121 3.33 18.96 -6.62
CA ASP A 121 3.49 19.57 -7.94
C ASP A 121 3.30 18.55 -9.09
N ALA A 122 3.39 19.02 -10.34
CA ALA A 122 3.20 18.16 -11.51
C ALA A 122 4.24 17.04 -11.60
N ALA A 123 5.49 17.30 -11.20
CA ALA A 123 6.54 16.30 -11.23
C ALA A 123 6.32 15.21 -10.17
N ASP A 124 5.84 15.59 -8.98
CA ASP A 124 5.49 14.64 -7.93
C ASP A 124 4.34 13.73 -8.36
N ARG A 125 3.31 14.31 -8.98
CA ARG A 125 2.17 13.55 -9.54
C ARG A 125 2.60 12.59 -10.64
N GLU A 126 3.47 13.02 -11.56
CA GLU A 126 3.99 12.14 -12.61
C GLU A 126 4.80 10.98 -12.03
N ARG A 127 5.58 11.21 -10.97
CA ARG A 127 6.28 10.13 -10.26
C ARG A 127 5.31 9.09 -9.68
N ILE A 128 4.20 9.52 -9.08
CA ILE A 128 3.16 8.62 -8.58
C ILE A 128 2.51 7.85 -9.74
N LEU A 129 2.21 8.52 -10.86
CA LEU A 129 1.64 7.88 -12.05
C LEU A 129 2.58 6.83 -12.66
N LEU A 130 3.89 7.05 -12.67
CA LEU A 130 4.87 6.06 -13.12
C LEU A 130 4.84 4.80 -12.25
N LEU A 131 4.74 4.96 -10.93
CA LEU A 131 4.59 3.82 -10.01
C LEU A 131 3.27 3.07 -10.23
N TRP A 132 2.17 3.79 -10.48
CA TRP A 132 0.87 3.21 -10.81
C TRP A 132 0.90 2.46 -12.14
N ARG A 133 1.53 3.01 -13.17
CA ARG A 133 1.72 2.32 -14.47
C ARG A 133 2.48 1.02 -14.27
N ARG A 134 3.57 1.05 -13.48
CA ARG A 134 4.32 -0.17 -13.17
C ARG A 134 3.45 -1.22 -12.47
N LEU A 135 2.62 -0.83 -11.50
CA LEU A 135 1.71 -1.74 -10.83
C LEU A 135 0.69 -2.34 -11.82
N TRP A 136 0.12 -1.51 -12.70
CA TRP A 136 -0.78 -1.93 -13.77
C TRP A 136 -0.12 -2.93 -14.71
N ASP A 137 1.07 -2.60 -15.21
CA ASP A 137 1.84 -3.44 -16.13
C ASP A 137 2.23 -4.78 -15.48
N THR A 138 2.49 -4.78 -14.16
CA THR A 138 2.76 -6.02 -13.39
C THR A 138 1.54 -6.93 -13.41
N VAL A 139 0.33 -6.43 -13.15
CA VAL A 139 -0.89 -7.23 -13.20
C VAL A 139 -1.13 -7.75 -14.61
N ALA A 140 -1.06 -6.89 -15.62
CA ALA A 140 -1.25 -7.28 -17.03
C ALA A 140 -0.26 -8.36 -17.48
N ALA A 141 1.02 -8.21 -17.14
CA ALA A 141 2.06 -9.17 -17.47
C ALA A 141 1.92 -10.51 -16.74
N ARG A 142 1.43 -10.47 -15.49
CA ARG A 142 1.27 -11.67 -14.66
C ARG A 142 0.05 -12.50 -15.09
N THR A 143 -1.01 -11.85 -15.52
CA THR A 143 -2.27 -12.53 -15.85
C THR A 143 -2.38 -12.87 -17.34
N GLY A 144 -1.65 -12.19 -18.22
CA GLY A 144 -1.86 -12.25 -19.66
C GLY A 144 -3.25 -11.78 -20.09
N SER A 145 -3.98 -11.13 -19.16
CA SER A 145 -5.37 -10.73 -19.33
C SER A 145 -5.50 -9.53 -20.26
N ASP A 146 -6.67 -9.38 -20.86
CA ASP A 146 -6.97 -8.19 -21.65
C ASP A 146 -7.17 -6.94 -20.77
N VAL A 147 -7.24 -5.78 -21.41
CA VAL A 147 -7.37 -4.48 -20.72
C VAL A 147 -8.64 -4.41 -19.87
N ALA A 148 -9.75 -5.05 -20.30
CA ALA A 148 -11.01 -5.01 -19.57
C ALA A 148 -10.94 -5.83 -18.27
N GLU A 149 -10.29 -6.98 -18.30
CA GLU A 149 -10.07 -7.82 -17.12
C GLU A 149 -9.14 -7.14 -16.11
N VAL A 150 -8.02 -6.56 -16.57
CA VAL A 150 -7.12 -5.79 -15.71
C VAL A 150 -7.85 -4.59 -15.09
N THR A 151 -8.66 -3.88 -15.88
CA THR A 151 -9.49 -2.76 -15.37
C THR A 151 -10.46 -3.25 -14.29
N SER A 152 -11.13 -4.38 -14.53
CA SER A 152 -12.06 -4.99 -13.58
C SER A 152 -11.35 -5.36 -12.27
N PHE A 153 -10.16 -5.96 -12.35
CA PHE A 153 -9.36 -6.31 -11.19
C PHE A 153 -9.06 -5.08 -10.32
N PHE A 154 -8.58 -3.99 -10.93
CA PHE A 154 -8.32 -2.76 -10.18
C PHE A 154 -9.59 -2.11 -9.63
N ALA A 155 -10.70 -2.12 -10.37
CA ALA A 155 -11.99 -1.60 -9.91
C ALA A 155 -12.49 -2.37 -8.68
N HIS A 156 -12.42 -3.69 -8.68
CA HIS A 156 -12.75 -4.54 -7.54
C HIS A 156 -11.84 -4.24 -6.34
N GLY A 157 -10.52 -4.17 -6.55
CA GLY A 157 -9.56 -3.84 -5.50
C GLY A 157 -9.82 -2.47 -4.86
N MET A 158 -10.18 -1.45 -5.66
CA MET A 158 -10.52 -0.13 -5.13
C MET A 158 -11.83 -0.15 -4.32
N LEU A 159 -12.84 -0.91 -4.76
CA LEU A 159 -14.08 -1.08 -4.00
C LEU A 159 -13.81 -1.80 -2.68
N ILE A 160 -13.05 -2.89 -2.69
CA ILE A 160 -12.61 -3.61 -1.49
C ILE A 160 -11.94 -2.64 -0.50
N ASN A 161 -10.97 -1.83 -0.97
CA ASN A 161 -10.30 -0.85 -0.13
C ASN A 161 -11.28 0.12 0.53
N THR A 162 -12.30 0.55 -0.19
CA THR A 162 -13.34 1.45 0.32
C THR A 162 -14.17 0.77 1.39
N LEU A 163 -14.66 -0.45 1.14
CA LEU A 163 -15.50 -1.19 2.10
C LEU A 163 -14.72 -1.53 3.38
N VAL A 164 -13.48 -1.98 3.25
CA VAL A 164 -12.60 -2.27 4.41
C VAL A 164 -12.30 -0.98 5.20
N ALA A 165 -12.03 0.14 4.53
CA ALA A 165 -11.76 1.42 5.19
C ALA A 165 -12.98 1.93 5.97
N LEU A 166 -14.18 1.75 5.41
CA LEU A 166 -15.46 2.09 6.06
C LEU A 166 -15.82 1.13 7.20
N GLY A 167 -15.14 -0.02 7.31
CA GLY A 167 -15.46 -1.04 8.32
C GLY A 167 -16.79 -1.73 8.05
N VAL A 168 -17.12 -1.94 6.78
CA VAL A 168 -18.34 -2.65 6.38
C VAL A 168 -18.27 -4.08 6.90
N PRO A 169 -19.30 -4.54 7.71
CA PRO A 169 -19.29 -5.88 8.29
C PRO A 169 -19.27 -6.98 7.22
N GLU A 170 -18.67 -8.12 7.56
CA GLU A 170 -18.78 -9.33 6.75
C GLU A 170 -20.25 -9.73 6.59
N GLY A 171 -20.64 -10.16 5.38
CA GLY A 171 -22.02 -10.53 5.06
C GLY A 171 -22.95 -9.34 4.77
N ASP A 172 -22.45 -8.10 4.76
CA ASP A 172 -23.22 -6.98 4.22
C ASP A 172 -23.38 -7.13 2.71
N ARG A 173 -24.59 -6.76 2.21
CA ARG A 173 -24.91 -6.80 0.76
C ARG A 173 -23.93 -6.06 -0.15
N LEU A 174 -23.14 -5.13 0.39
CA LEU A 174 -22.12 -4.40 -0.37
C LEU A 174 -20.98 -5.30 -0.83
N TRP A 175 -20.82 -6.46 -0.22
CA TRP A 175 -19.83 -7.48 -0.63
C TRP A 175 -20.34 -8.43 -1.71
N GLU A 176 -21.67 -8.58 -1.92
CA GLU A 176 -22.27 -9.59 -2.82
C GLU A 176 -21.75 -9.49 -4.26
N GLY A 177 -21.47 -8.28 -4.76
CA GLY A 177 -20.94 -8.07 -6.12
C GLY A 177 -19.44 -8.29 -6.27
N LEU A 178 -18.73 -8.54 -5.15
CA LEU A 178 -17.29 -8.80 -5.10
C LEU A 178 -16.98 -10.28 -4.95
N ASP A 179 -17.96 -11.08 -4.55
CA ASP A 179 -17.86 -12.53 -4.58
C ASP A 179 -17.81 -12.97 -6.05
N ARG A 180 -16.62 -13.22 -6.56
CA ARG A 180 -16.45 -13.87 -7.86
C ARG A 180 -16.94 -15.29 -7.69
N THR A 181 -18.24 -15.51 -8.00
CA THR A 181 -18.93 -16.78 -7.83
C THR A 181 -18.49 -17.80 -8.85
N GLY A 182 -17.56 -18.68 -8.47
CA GLY A 182 -17.53 -20.05 -8.92
C GLY A 182 -18.14 -20.92 -7.82
N PRO A 183 -18.64 -22.14 -8.09
CA PRO A 183 -19.34 -22.99 -7.14
C PRO A 183 -18.49 -23.45 -5.95
N ASP A 184 -17.23 -23.05 -5.84
CA ASP A 184 -16.29 -23.40 -4.77
C ASP A 184 -15.50 -22.18 -4.22
N ALA A 185 -15.96 -20.95 -4.44
CA ALA A 185 -15.26 -19.78 -3.98
C ALA A 185 -15.60 -19.47 -2.52
N ALA A 186 -14.75 -19.90 -1.62
CA ALA A 186 -14.52 -19.20 -0.36
C ALA A 186 -13.03 -19.31 -0.03
N PRO A 187 -12.38 -18.22 0.35
CA PRO A 187 -12.24 -18.09 1.76
C PRO A 187 -13.05 -16.89 2.25
N ALA A 188 -13.92 -17.18 3.21
CA ALA A 188 -14.50 -16.18 4.07
C ALA A 188 -13.40 -15.21 4.51
N CYS A 189 -13.69 -13.91 4.35
CA CYS A 189 -12.89 -12.82 4.89
C CYS A 189 -12.50 -13.17 6.33
N GLY A 190 -11.23 -13.54 6.54
CA GLY A 190 -10.73 -13.84 7.87
C GLY A 190 -10.91 -12.60 8.74
N ALA A 191 -11.45 -12.77 9.93
CA ALA A 191 -11.74 -11.70 10.87
C ALA A 191 -10.57 -10.71 10.95
N LEU A 192 -10.84 -9.45 10.61
CA LEU A 192 -9.88 -8.36 10.80
C LEU A 192 -9.54 -8.31 12.30
N PRO A 193 -8.25 -8.30 12.69
CA PRO A 193 -7.88 -8.08 14.07
C PRO A 193 -8.35 -6.70 14.52
N ARG A 194 -9.05 -6.65 15.64
CA ARG A 194 -9.57 -5.44 16.29
C ARG A 194 -8.45 -4.51 16.75
#